data_546d0656354dd98f8a23d3118c2eaab6
#
_entry.id   546d0656354dd98f8a23d3118c2eaab6
#
_cell.length_a   1.000
_cell.length_b   1.000
_cell.length_c   1.000
_cell.angle_alpha   90.00
_cell.angle_beta   90.00
_cell.angle_gamma   90.00
#
_symmetry.space_group_name_H-M   'P 1'
#
loop_
_entity.id
_entity.type
_entity.pdbx_description
1 polymer ?
#
loop_
_entity_poly.entity_id
_entity_poly.type
_entity_poly.pdbx_seq_one_letter_code
_entity_poly.pdbx_strand_id
1 'polypeptide(L)'
;LTVNGRNADPFQLLKDHQKILYLRPDFLEPEVDSSFDKIFEDDFLVAFNKPGNLPTSPSGKYYKNTLVNLAKKKYSWKKLFTLHRLDRETSGVILFAKQKKTAQKMAEMFREQQTRKFYKAILENSLPADDVIVSMPIGSDPKSSIRIKQGVQFEGRPCTTHFHLLKNLDKRCLVGIRPMTGRTHQIRVHAHYIGCPVTGDKLYG
;
A
#
# COMPACT_ATOMS: atom_id res chain seq x y z
N LEU A 1 -24.74 13.80 -3.64
CA LEU A 1 -24.21 13.78 -5.00
C LEU A 1 -25.01 14.78 -5.86
N THR A 2 -24.30 15.60 -6.65
CA THR A 2 -24.98 16.51 -7.60
C THR A 2 -24.38 16.33 -9.00
N VAL A 3 -25.23 16.56 -10.02
CA VAL A 3 -24.83 16.64 -11.43
C VAL A 3 -25.18 18.04 -11.92
N ASN A 4 -24.19 18.79 -12.39
CA ASN A 4 -24.31 20.20 -12.79
C ASN A 4 -25.01 21.06 -11.70
N GLY A 5 -24.70 20.80 -10.41
CA GLY A 5 -25.26 21.54 -9.27
C GLY A 5 -26.66 21.13 -8.84
N ARG A 6 -27.33 20.19 -9.50
CA ARG A 6 -28.63 19.63 -9.11
C ARG A 6 -28.45 18.26 -8.45
N ASN A 7 -29.33 17.93 -7.50
CA ASN A 7 -29.30 16.60 -6.89
C ASN A 7 -29.39 15.52 -7.96
N ALA A 8 -28.51 14.53 -7.86
CA ALA A 8 -28.45 13.43 -8.82
C ALA A 8 -29.41 12.30 -8.41
N ASP A 9 -30.12 11.75 -9.39
CA ASP A 9 -30.76 10.45 -9.26
C ASP A 9 -29.69 9.34 -9.38
N PRO A 10 -29.68 8.32 -8.49
CA PRO A 10 -28.74 7.21 -8.58
C PRO A 10 -28.74 6.44 -9.91
N PHE A 11 -29.88 6.44 -10.61
CA PHE A 11 -30.08 5.74 -11.89
C PHE A 11 -30.00 6.66 -13.11
N GLN A 12 -29.69 7.94 -12.89
CA GLN A 12 -29.56 8.92 -13.96
C GLN A 12 -28.44 8.56 -14.93
N LEU A 13 -28.75 8.48 -16.22
CA LEU A 13 -27.73 8.36 -17.26
C LEU A 13 -26.95 9.68 -17.39
N LEU A 14 -25.65 9.56 -17.33
CA LEU A 14 -24.73 10.69 -17.45
C LEU A 14 -24.42 10.97 -18.92
N LYS A 15 -24.25 12.25 -19.25
CA LYS A 15 -23.82 12.74 -20.59
C LYS A 15 -22.39 13.26 -20.48
N ASP A 16 -21.70 13.32 -21.60
CA ASP A 16 -20.38 13.93 -21.69
C ASP A 16 -20.37 15.36 -21.14
N HIS A 17 -19.26 15.78 -20.55
CA HIS A 17 -19.04 17.09 -19.97
C HIS A 17 -19.90 17.46 -18.76
N GLN A 18 -20.71 16.57 -18.20
CA GLN A 18 -21.42 16.85 -16.96
C GLN A 18 -20.47 16.85 -15.77
N LYS A 19 -20.60 17.87 -14.91
CA LYS A 19 -19.82 17.99 -13.67
C LYS A 19 -20.50 17.23 -12.54
N ILE A 20 -19.85 16.17 -12.06
CA ILE A 20 -20.31 15.40 -10.91
C ILE A 20 -19.60 15.94 -9.66
N LEU A 21 -20.36 16.26 -8.61
CA LEU A 21 -19.83 16.69 -7.33
C LEU A 21 -20.38 15.80 -6.21
N TYR A 22 -19.46 15.15 -5.48
CA TYR A 22 -19.77 14.37 -4.29
C TYR A 22 -19.32 15.12 -3.05
N LEU A 23 -20.28 15.59 -2.27
CA LEU A 23 -20.03 16.30 -1.01
C LEU A 23 -20.28 15.38 0.18
N ARG A 24 -19.42 15.46 1.16
CA ARG A 24 -19.56 14.84 2.49
C ARG A 24 -19.43 15.95 3.54
N PRO A 25 -20.47 16.71 3.82
CA PRO A 25 -20.36 17.93 4.63
C PRO A 25 -19.79 17.66 6.03
N ASP A 26 -20.21 16.58 6.68
CA ASP A 26 -19.86 16.29 8.08
C ASP A 26 -18.79 15.19 8.20
N PHE A 27 -18.08 14.90 7.11
CA PHE A 27 -17.07 13.86 7.13
C PHE A 27 -15.71 14.37 7.63
N LEU A 28 -15.31 13.94 8.81
CA LEU A 28 -13.98 14.12 9.35
C LEU A 28 -13.09 12.94 8.93
N GLU A 29 -11.98 13.23 8.26
CA GLU A 29 -10.99 12.21 7.98
C GLU A 29 -10.31 11.76 9.28
N PRO A 30 -10.10 10.45 9.49
CA PRO A 30 -9.36 9.98 10.65
C PRO A 30 -7.97 10.61 10.74
N GLU A 31 -7.49 10.77 11.96
CA GLU A 31 -6.13 11.22 12.22
C GLU A 31 -5.11 10.20 11.72
N VAL A 32 -3.94 10.71 11.34
CA VAL A 32 -2.80 9.93 10.84
C VAL A 32 -1.52 10.41 11.51
N ASP A 33 -0.51 9.54 11.50
CA ASP A 33 0.84 9.97 11.86
C ASP A 33 1.44 10.77 10.71
N SER A 34 1.65 12.05 10.93
CA SER A 34 2.24 12.96 9.93
C SER A 34 3.75 13.17 10.10
N SER A 35 4.43 12.37 10.93
CA SER A 35 5.87 12.43 11.21
C SER A 35 6.72 11.77 10.12
N PHE A 36 6.49 12.12 8.85
CA PHE A 36 7.29 11.61 7.74
C PHE A 36 8.49 12.53 7.44
N ASP A 37 9.62 11.90 7.09
CA ASP A 37 10.86 12.59 6.76
C ASP A 37 11.23 12.40 5.30
N LYS A 38 11.73 13.47 4.67
CA LYS A 38 12.33 13.41 3.35
C LYS A 38 13.78 12.90 3.50
N ILE A 39 14.09 11.76 2.87
CA ILE A 39 15.40 11.09 2.96
C ILE A 39 16.23 11.23 1.68
N PHE A 40 15.60 11.59 0.56
CA PHE A 40 16.29 11.86 -0.70
C PHE A 40 15.43 12.78 -1.57
N GLU A 41 16.07 13.65 -2.35
CA GLU A 41 15.43 14.45 -3.40
C GLU A 41 16.44 14.81 -4.47
N ASP A 42 16.04 14.69 -5.73
CA ASP A 42 16.69 15.26 -6.90
C ASP A 42 15.66 15.98 -7.80
N ASP A 43 16.01 16.30 -9.05
CA ASP A 43 15.10 16.96 -10.00
C ASP A 43 13.95 16.06 -10.46
N PHE A 44 14.05 14.76 -10.31
CA PHE A 44 13.14 13.75 -10.86
C PHE A 44 12.35 13.01 -9.81
N LEU A 45 12.97 12.69 -8.67
CA LEU A 45 12.46 11.80 -7.63
C LEU A 45 12.54 12.46 -6.25
N VAL A 46 11.68 11.99 -5.38
CA VAL A 46 11.78 12.23 -3.94
C VAL A 46 11.47 10.94 -3.19
N ALA A 47 12.21 10.65 -2.13
CA ALA A 47 11.96 9.56 -1.22
C ALA A 47 11.62 10.07 0.18
N PHE A 48 10.65 9.40 0.80
CA PHE A 48 10.28 9.65 2.19
C PHE A 48 10.43 8.38 3.03
N ASN A 49 10.77 8.57 4.29
CA ASN A 49 10.51 7.59 5.33
C ASN A 49 9.07 7.78 5.82
N LYS A 50 8.18 6.89 5.41
CA LYS A 50 6.76 6.91 5.78
C LYS A 50 6.58 6.24 7.14
N PRO A 51 5.92 6.87 8.14
CA PRO A 51 5.55 6.19 9.38
C PRO A 51 4.42 5.17 9.17
N GLY A 52 4.14 4.36 10.17
CA GLY A 52 2.87 3.62 10.27
C GLY A 52 1.68 4.57 10.37
N ASN A 53 0.46 4.05 10.27
CA ASN A 53 -0.78 4.83 10.32
C ASN A 53 -0.84 6.04 9.36
N LEU A 54 -0.18 5.95 8.20
CA LEU A 54 -0.24 6.97 7.16
C LEU A 54 -0.49 6.34 5.78
N PRO A 55 -1.66 6.55 5.14
CA PRO A 55 -1.89 6.10 3.77
C PRO A 55 -0.96 6.78 2.77
N THR A 56 -0.50 6.05 1.77
CA THR A 56 0.36 6.59 0.70
C THR A 56 -0.37 7.62 -0.16
N SER A 57 -1.60 7.30 -0.57
CA SER A 57 -2.42 8.08 -1.51
C SER A 57 -3.90 7.96 -1.17
N PRO A 58 -4.77 8.84 -1.71
CA PRO A 58 -6.21 8.82 -1.45
C PRO A 58 -6.84 7.44 -1.65
N SER A 59 -7.51 6.95 -0.62
CA SER A 59 -8.22 5.67 -0.63
C SER A 59 -9.20 5.58 0.55
N GLY A 60 -10.39 5.05 0.31
CA GLY A 60 -11.41 4.84 1.35
C GLY A 60 -11.80 6.12 2.06
N LYS A 61 -11.46 6.21 3.34
CA LYS A 61 -11.78 7.35 4.22
C LYS A 61 -10.76 8.50 4.14
N TYR A 62 -9.64 8.29 3.46
CA TYR A 62 -8.52 9.22 3.45
C TYR A 62 -8.41 9.91 2.09
N TYR A 63 -8.38 11.25 2.12
CA TYR A 63 -8.12 12.09 0.95
C TYR A 63 -7.02 13.11 1.25
N LYS A 64 -7.24 13.98 2.25
CA LYS A 64 -6.27 15.01 2.69
C LYS A 64 -5.14 14.37 3.50
N ASN A 65 -5.50 13.49 4.43
CA ASN A 65 -4.58 12.80 5.35
C ASN A 65 -3.88 11.62 4.66
N THR A 66 -3.11 11.91 3.61
CA THR A 66 -2.30 10.96 2.87
C THR A 66 -0.91 11.51 2.63
N LEU A 67 0.11 10.64 2.61
CA LEU A 67 1.49 11.08 2.43
C LEU A 67 1.66 11.99 1.21
N VAL A 68 1.10 11.63 0.07
CA VAL A 68 1.21 12.43 -1.16
C VAL A 68 0.63 13.84 -1.00
N ASN A 69 -0.49 14.00 -0.29
CA ASN A 69 -1.13 15.29 -0.11
C ASN A 69 -0.47 16.12 1.00
N LEU A 70 -0.08 15.47 2.09
CA LEU A 70 0.70 16.12 3.15
C LEU A 70 2.06 16.59 2.65
N ALA A 71 2.78 15.76 1.86
CA ALA A 71 4.05 16.15 1.26
C ALA A 71 3.88 17.31 0.27
N LYS A 72 2.87 17.28 -0.60
CA LYS A 72 2.57 18.43 -1.49
C LYS A 72 2.35 19.71 -0.70
N LYS A 73 1.60 19.63 0.40
CA LYS A 73 1.35 20.79 1.28
C LYS A 73 2.63 21.27 1.97
N LYS A 74 3.38 20.36 2.59
CA LYS A 74 4.60 20.65 3.37
C LYS A 74 5.69 21.30 2.52
N TYR A 75 5.87 20.84 1.27
CA TYR A 75 6.93 21.31 0.37
C TYR A 75 6.42 22.21 -0.77
N SER A 76 5.16 22.64 -0.73
CA SER A 76 4.53 23.51 -1.75
C SER A 76 4.61 22.97 -3.19
N TRP A 77 4.60 21.65 -3.35
CA TRP A 77 4.64 21.04 -4.68
C TRP A 77 3.26 20.96 -5.33
N LYS A 78 3.15 21.49 -6.56
CA LYS A 78 1.90 21.42 -7.34
C LYS A 78 1.56 20.00 -7.79
N LYS A 79 2.57 19.19 -8.11
CA LYS A 79 2.42 17.82 -8.61
C LYS A 79 3.40 16.87 -7.93
N LEU A 80 2.92 15.68 -7.62
CA LEU A 80 3.72 14.58 -7.09
C LEU A 80 3.03 13.28 -7.53
N PHE A 81 3.78 12.39 -8.16
CA PHE A 81 3.25 11.16 -8.76
C PHE A 81 3.64 9.96 -7.92
N THR A 82 2.65 9.21 -7.48
CA THR A 82 2.85 7.96 -6.74
C THR A 82 3.39 6.88 -7.67
N LEU A 83 4.54 6.30 -7.34
CA LEU A 83 5.19 5.24 -8.12
C LEU A 83 4.82 3.84 -7.64
N HIS A 84 4.72 3.68 -6.34
CA HIS A 84 4.29 2.47 -5.66
C HIS A 84 3.59 2.85 -4.36
N ARG A 85 3.09 1.86 -3.65
CA ARG A 85 2.41 2.09 -2.37
C ARG A 85 2.94 1.18 -1.28
N LEU A 86 2.91 1.68 -0.05
CA LEU A 86 2.95 0.91 1.18
C LEU A 86 1.56 0.91 1.82
N ASP A 87 1.21 -0.14 2.52
CA ASP A 87 -0.02 -0.18 3.30
C ASP A 87 0.00 0.92 4.37
N ARG A 88 -1.16 1.30 4.88
CA ARG A 88 -1.28 2.36 5.88
C ARG A 88 -0.38 2.10 7.09
N GLU A 89 -0.38 0.88 7.61
CA GLU A 89 0.38 0.49 8.80
C GLU A 89 1.85 0.14 8.51
N THR A 90 2.21 -0.05 7.24
CA THR A 90 3.59 -0.35 6.85
C THR A 90 4.42 0.92 6.82
N SER A 91 5.48 0.97 7.59
CA SER A 91 6.49 2.04 7.57
C SER A 91 7.58 1.77 6.55
N GLY A 92 8.39 2.78 6.24
CA GLY A 92 9.61 2.64 5.44
C GLY A 92 9.67 3.53 4.21
N VAL A 93 10.61 3.19 3.32
CA VAL A 93 10.97 4.00 2.15
C VAL A 93 9.88 3.96 1.09
N ILE A 94 9.46 5.13 0.63
CA ILE A 94 8.53 5.29 -0.48
C ILE A 94 9.01 6.37 -1.44
N LEU A 95 8.89 6.07 -2.74
CA LEU A 95 9.33 6.94 -3.83
C LEU A 95 8.15 7.62 -4.52
N PHE A 96 8.35 8.87 -4.87
CA PHE A 96 7.46 9.64 -5.75
C PHE A 96 8.26 10.26 -6.87
N ALA A 97 7.62 10.45 -8.04
CA ALA A 97 8.19 11.23 -9.11
C ALA A 97 7.67 12.68 -9.06
N LYS A 98 8.55 13.63 -9.37
CA LYS A 98 8.21 15.06 -9.48
C LYS A 98 7.68 15.41 -10.86
N GLN A 99 7.96 14.57 -11.86
CA GLN A 99 7.61 14.77 -13.28
C GLN A 99 6.83 13.58 -13.84
N LYS A 100 5.88 13.84 -14.75
CA LYS A 100 5.06 12.80 -15.39
C LYS A 100 5.91 11.81 -16.21
N LYS A 101 6.91 12.29 -16.94
CA LYS A 101 7.81 11.45 -17.76
C LYS A 101 8.59 10.46 -16.88
N THR A 102 9.12 10.94 -15.75
CA THR A 102 9.80 10.10 -14.74
C THR A 102 8.84 9.06 -14.16
N ALA A 103 7.60 9.46 -13.85
CA ALA A 103 6.60 8.53 -13.33
C ALA A 103 6.29 7.39 -14.32
N GLN A 104 6.18 7.69 -15.61
CA GLN A 104 5.95 6.70 -16.66
C GLN A 104 7.09 5.70 -16.76
N LYS A 105 8.35 6.19 -16.82
CA LYS A 105 9.55 5.33 -16.86
C LYS A 105 9.67 4.44 -15.61
N MET A 106 9.46 5.01 -14.45
CA MET A 106 9.50 4.24 -13.18
C MET A 106 8.37 3.20 -13.10
N ALA A 107 7.15 3.53 -13.56
CA ALA A 107 6.05 2.56 -13.60
C ALA A 107 6.37 1.37 -14.51
N GLU A 108 7.09 1.59 -15.61
CA GLU A 108 7.60 0.51 -16.48
C GLU A 108 8.62 -0.37 -15.74
N MET A 109 9.61 0.23 -15.09
CA MET A 109 10.59 -0.50 -14.28
C MET A 109 9.95 -1.35 -13.17
N PHE A 110 8.89 -0.82 -12.50
CA PHE A 110 8.13 -1.60 -11.52
C PHE A 110 7.35 -2.75 -12.17
N ARG A 111 6.74 -2.54 -13.33
CA ARG A 111 6.01 -3.57 -14.07
C ARG A 111 6.92 -4.70 -14.53
N GLU A 112 8.12 -4.36 -15.01
CA GLU A 112 9.15 -5.29 -15.48
C GLU A 112 9.99 -5.88 -14.36
N GLN A 113 9.63 -5.61 -13.10
CA GLN A 113 10.30 -6.13 -11.90
C GLN A 113 11.81 -5.77 -11.83
N GLN A 114 12.22 -4.67 -12.46
CA GLN A 114 13.58 -4.17 -12.42
C GLN A 114 13.95 -3.51 -11.08
N THR A 115 13.00 -3.44 -10.14
CA THR A 115 13.20 -2.88 -8.81
C THR A 115 13.32 -3.97 -7.76
N ARG A 116 14.28 -3.83 -6.85
CA ARG A 116 14.43 -4.73 -5.70
C ARG A 116 13.83 -4.09 -4.45
N LYS A 117 13.03 -4.85 -3.72
CA LYS A 117 12.35 -4.41 -2.50
C LYS A 117 12.76 -5.31 -1.36
N PHE A 118 13.15 -4.71 -0.24
CA PHE A 118 13.51 -5.43 0.97
C PHE A 118 12.71 -4.89 2.14
N TYR A 119 12.19 -5.81 2.95
CA TYR A 119 11.42 -5.51 4.14
C TYR A 119 12.00 -6.27 5.33
N LYS A 120 11.69 -5.79 6.52
CA LYS A 120 11.86 -6.53 7.77
C LYS A 120 10.54 -6.58 8.49
N ALA A 121 10.25 -7.70 9.14
CA ALA A 121 9.06 -7.84 9.99
C ALA A 121 9.36 -8.75 11.16
N ILE A 122 8.62 -8.58 12.24
CA ILE A 122 8.50 -9.55 13.30
C ILE A 122 7.26 -10.39 12.98
N LEU A 123 7.41 -11.69 12.92
CA LEU A 123 6.33 -12.65 12.71
C LEU A 123 6.02 -13.37 14.00
N GLU A 124 4.75 -13.72 14.19
CA GLU A 124 4.33 -14.66 15.25
C GLU A 124 4.79 -16.07 14.85
N ASN A 125 5.17 -16.85 15.83
CA ASN A 125 5.76 -18.18 15.67
C ASN A 125 7.15 -18.16 14.99
N SER A 126 7.79 -19.32 14.94
CA SER A 126 9.06 -19.53 14.23
C SER A 126 8.79 -19.89 12.78
N LEU A 127 9.67 -19.45 11.87
CA LEU A 127 9.61 -19.93 10.48
C LEU A 127 9.84 -21.45 10.44
N PRO A 128 9.22 -22.17 9.49
CA PRO A 128 9.43 -23.61 9.32
C PRO A 128 10.85 -23.98 8.87
N ALA A 129 11.61 -23.02 8.34
CA ALA A 129 13.03 -23.13 7.97
C ALA A 129 13.67 -21.74 7.93
N ASP A 130 15.01 -21.68 7.91
CA ASP A 130 15.74 -20.40 7.83
C ASP A 130 15.45 -19.62 6.55
N ASP A 131 15.15 -20.31 5.46
CA ASP A 131 14.71 -19.74 4.18
C ASP A 131 13.41 -20.38 3.73
N VAL A 132 12.40 -19.56 3.50
CA VAL A 132 11.07 -19.98 3.07
C VAL A 132 10.63 -19.20 1.84
N ILE A 133 10.32 -19.89 0.76
CA ILE A 133 9.77 -19.28 -0.46
C ILE A 133 8.29 -19.66 -0.57
N VAL A 134 7.44 -18.66 -0.59
CA VAL A 134 5.98 -18.83 -0.76
C VAL A 134 5.60 -18.34 -2.15
N SER A 135 5.20 -19.28 -3.03
CA SER A 135 4.76 -19.00 -4.40
C SER A 135 3.29 -19.36 -4.55
N MET A 136 2.42 -18.58 -3.93
CA MET A 136 0.97 -18.80 -3.91
C MET A 136 0.23 -17.60 -4.48
N PRO A 137 -0.76 -17.82 -5.38
CA PRO A 137 -1.54 -16.72 -5.96
C PRO A 137 -2.41 -16.04 -4.90
N ILE A 138 -2.59 -14.71 -5.03
CA ILE A 138 -3.39 -13.91 -4.11
C ILE A 138 -4.57 -13.29 -4.84
N GLY A 139 -5.75 -13.38 -4.23
CA GLY A 139 -7.00 -12.75 -4.67
C GLY A 139 -7.81 -12.24 -3.50
N SER A 140 -8.99 -11.67 -3.78
CA SER A 140 -9.94 -11.26 -2.74
C SER A 140 -10.38 -12.47 -1.93
N ASP A 141 -10.45 -12.33 -0.60
CA ASP A 141 -10.94 -13.40 0.29
C ASP A 141 -12.49 -13.47 0.23
N PRO A 142 -13.08 -14.48 -0.42
CA PRO A 142 -14.52 -14.57 -0.58
C PRO A 142 -15.26 -14.90 0.73
N LYS A 143 -14.54 -15.38 1.75
CA LYS A 143 -15.10 -15.71 3.07
C LYS A 143 -15.11 -14.51 4.00
N SER A 144 -14.48 -13.41 3.62
CA SER A 144 -14.38 -12.24 4.48
C SER A 144 -15.44 -11.18 4.14
N SER A 145 -16.13 -10.67 5.16
CA SER A 145 -16.97 -9.47 5.05
C SER A 145 -16.15 -8.19 4.82
N ILE A 146 -14.83 -8.24 5.04
CA ILE A 146 -13.93 -7.10 4.87
C ILE A 146 -13.46 -7.04 3.42
N ARG A 147 -14.06 -6.14 2.63
CA ARG A 147 -13.82 -6.00 1.18
C ARG A 147 -12.34 -5.92 0.76
N ILE A 148 -11.47 -5.36 1.58
CA ILE A 148 -10.05 -5.20 1.26
C ILE A 148 -9.21 -6.43 1.61
N LYS A 149 -9.76 -7.41 2.33
CA LYS A 149 -9.03 -8.60 2.74
C LYS A 149 -8.69 -9.45 1.52
N GLN A 150 -7.45 -9.89 1.47
CA GLN A 150 -6.93 -10.78 0.44
C GLN A 150 -6.67 -12.15 1.07
N GLY A 151 -6.58 -13.18 0.25
CA GLY A 151 -6.23 -14.53 0.68
C GLY A 151 -5.48 -15.26 -0.43
N VAL A 152 -4.91 -16.41 -0.09
CA VAL A 152 -4.40 -17.34 -1.10
C VAL A 152 -5.61 -17.90 -1.87
N GLN A 153 -5.62 -17.71 -3.20
CA GLN A 153 -6.69 -18.12 -4.11
C GLN A 153 -6.07 -18.65 -5.39
N PHE A 154 -6.43 -19.87 -5.81
CA PHE A 154 -5.84 -20.48 -7.00
C PHE A 154 -6.06 -19.67 -8.29
N GLU A 155 -7.22 -19.02 -8.41
CA GLU A 155 -7.54 -18.10 -9.52
C GLU A 155 -7.00 -16.68 -9.30
N GLY A 156 -6.26 -16.47 -8.22
CA GLY A 156 -5.64 -15.18 -7.87
C GLY A 156 -4.47 -14.83 -8.78
N ARG A 157 -3.90 -13.68 -8.52
CA ARG A 157 -2.71 -13.20 -9.26
C ARG A 157 -1.45 -13.89 -8.75
N PRO A 158 -0.65 -14.54 -9.60
CA PRO A 158 0.61 -15.14 -9.19
C PRO A 158 1.52 -14.16 -8.47
N CYS A 159 2.13 -14.63 -7.39
CA CYS A 159 3.12 -13.85 -6.65
C CYS A 159 4.03 -14.75 -5.81
N THR A 160 5.23 -14.25 -5.53
CA THR A 160 6.25 -14.98 -4.79
C THR A 160 6.88 -14.05 -3.75
N THR A 161 7.04 -14.57 -2.53
CA THR A 161 7.71 -13.88 -1.42
C THR A 161 8.76 -14.81 -0.83
N HIS A 162 9.96 -14.29 -0.66
CA HIS A 162 11.05 -14.97 0.05
C HIS A 162 11.17 -14.39 1.46
N PHE A 163 11.14 -15.24 2.47
CA PHE A 163 11.37 -14.95 3.88
C PHE A 163 12.69 -15.57 4.29
N HIS A 164 13.55 -14.83 4.96
CA HIS A 164 14.82 -15.27 5.50
C HIS A 164 14.88 -14.95 6.99
N LEU A 165 15.15 -15.95 7.81
CA LEU A 165 15.27 -15.80 9.26
C LEU A 165 16.51 -14.95 9.59
N LEU A 166 16.31 -13.87 10.31
CA LEU A 166 17.40 -13.02 10.82
C LEU A 166 17.70 -13.30 12.29
N LYS A 167 16.65 -13.56 13.08
CA LYS A 167 16.79 -13.82 14.52
C LYS A 167 15.55 -14.48 15.08
N ASN A 168 15.73 -15.49 15.91
CA ASN A 168 14.68 -16.06 16.76
C ASN A 168 14.47 -15.17 17.99
N LEU A 169 13.20 -14.94 18.37
CA LEU A 169 12.76 -14.07 19.46
C LEU A 169 11.74 -14.82 20.35
N ASP A 170 12.15 -15.96 20.94
CA ASP A 170 11.29 -16.86 21.69
C ASP A 170 10.09 -17.34 20.84
N LYS A 171 8.86 -16.87 21.10
CA LYS A 171 7.65 -17.22 20.35
C LYS A 171 7.47 -16.47 19.01
N ARG A 172 8.44 -15.68 18.61
CA ARG A 172 8.43 -14.84 17.41
C ARG A 172 9.75 -14.97 16.66
N CYS A 173 9.77 -14.44 15.43
CA CYS A 173 11.01 -14.32 14.69
C CYS A 173 11.12 -12.98 13.95
N LEU A 174 12.31 -12.43 13.89
CA LEU A 174 12.66 -11.33 13.02
C LEU A 174 13.09 -11.90 11.66
N VAL A 175 12.46 -11.43 10.60
CA VAL A 175 12.73 -11.91 9.24
C VAL A 175 13.09 -10.77 8.29
N GLY A 176 14.01 -11.06 7.36
CA GLY A 176 14.20 -10.32 6.13
C GLY A 176 13.23 -10.84 5.07
N ILE A 177 12.62 -9.94 4.29
CA ILE A 177 11.59 -10.34 3.32
C ILE A 177 11.88 -9.70 1.97
N ARG A 178 11.86 -10.51 0.91
CA ARG A 178 12.01 -10.05 -0.47
C ARG A 178 10.78 -10.48 -1.29
N PRO A 179 9.79 -9.59 -1.48
CA PRO A 179 8.71 -9.85 -2.40
C PRO A 179 9.20 -9.69 -3.85
N MET A 180 9.05 -10.73 -4.65
CA MET A 180 9.42 -10.73 -6.08
C MET A 180 8.40 -9.97 -6.92
N THR A 181 7.19 -9.83 -6.43
CA THR A 181 6.06 -9.11 -7.03
C THR A 181 5.55 -8.03 -6.08
N GLY A 182 4.41 -7.39 -6.36
CA GLY A 182 3.83 -6.34 -5.52
C GLY A 182 2.30 -6.40 -5.47
N ARG A 183 1.73 -7.53 -5.01
CA ARG A 183 0.27 -7.66 -4.84
C ARG A 183 -0.17 -7.03 -3.54
N THR A 184 -1.43 -6.60 -3.50
CA THR A 184 -2.03 -6.03 -2.28
C THR A 184 -1.88 -7.00 -1.12
N HIS A 185 -1.37 -6.51 0.02
CA HIS A 185 -1.14 -7.27 1.24
C HIS A 185 -0.23 -8.52 1.10
N GLN A 186 0.55 -8.62 0.02
CA GLN A 186 1.27 -9.83 -0.36
C GLN A 186 2.07 -10.46 0.80
N ILE A 187 2.93 -9.68 1.45
CA ILE A 187 3.76 -10.16 2.56
C ILE A 187 2.87 -10.68 3.70
N ARG A 188 1.83 -9.95 4.05
CA ARG A 188 0.92 -10.24 5.15
C ARG A 188 0.13 -11.52 4.90
N VAL A 189 -0.39 -11.69 3.67
CA VAL A 189 -1.13 -12.90 3.25
C VAL A 189 -0.21 -14.12 3.24
N HIS A 190 0.99 -14.01 2.68
CA HIS A 190 1.94 -15.12 2.63
C HIS A 190 2.46 -15.52 4.01
N ALA A 191 2.73 -14.53 4.89
CA ALA A 191 3.12 -14.79 6.27
C ALA A 191 1.99 -15.51 7.03
N HIS A 192 0.75 -15.07 6.90
CA HIS A 192 -0.41 -15.75 7.47
C HIS A 192 -0.58 -17.18 6.91
N TYR A 193 -0.41 -17.36 5.60
CA TYR A 193 -0.54 -18.64 4.93
C TYR A 193 0.42 -19.73 5.47
N ILE A 194 1.65 -19.34 5.84
CA ILE A 194 2.62 -20.25 6.43
C ILE A 194 2.50 -20.37 7.96
N GLY A 195 1.42 -19.86 8.56
CA GLY A 195 1.18 -19.92 10.01
C GLY A 195 2.02 -18.96 10.85
N CYS A 196 2.71 -18.00 10.23
CA CYS A 196 3.59 -17.03 10.90
C CYS A 196 3.13 -15.58 10.57
N PRO A 197 1.91 -15.15 10.99
CA PRO A 197 1.42 -13.82 10.63
C PRO A 197 2.31 -12.71 11.17
N VAL A 198 2.25 -11.54 10.53
CA VAL A 198 2.99 -10.35 10.99
C VAL A 198 2.47 -9.94 12.36
N THR A 199 3.36 -9.74 13.32
CA THR A 199 3.00 -9.34 14.69
C THR A 199 2.17 -8.05 14.69
N GLY A 200 1.02 -8.08 15.39
CA GLY A 200 0.12 -6.95 15.49
C GLY A 200 -0.73 -6.67 14.24
N ASP A 201 -0.73 -7.54 13.24
CA ASP A 201 -1.57 -7.41 12.06
C ASP A 201 -3.05 -7.66 12.41
N LYS A 202 -3.86 -6.60 12.43
CA LYS A 202 -5.28 -6.64 12.79
C LYS A 202 -6.18 -7.35 11.75
N LEU A 203 -5.65 -7.68 10.59
CA LEU A 203 -6.43 -8.26 9.48
C LEU A 203 -6.07 -9.72 9.22
N TYR A 204 -4.84 -10.11 9.48
CA TYR A 204 -4.29 -11.44 9.19
C TYR A 204 -3.68 -12.15 10.42
N GLY A 205 -3.49 -11.43 11.54
CA GLY A 205 -3.00 -11.96 12.81
C GLY A 205 -4.07 -12.65 13.64
#